data_6b4cf0126afcbdf7d660788569b6dd1f
#
_entry.id   6b4cf0126afcbdf7d660788569b6dd1f
#
_cell.length_a   1.000
_cell.length_b   1.000
_cell.length_c   1.000
_cell.angle_alpha   90.00
_cell.angle_beta   90.00
_cell.angle_gamma   90.00
#
_symmetry.space_group_name_H-M   'P 1'
#
loop_
_entity.id
_entity.type
_entity.pdbx_description
1 polymer ?
#
loop_
_entity_poly.entity_id
_entity_poly.type
_entity_poly.pdbx_seq_one_letter_code
_entity_poly.pdbx_strand_id
1 'polypeptide(L)'
;MILQEPDKQIIAMKYQSPQIGTMDPDTLRRHTKALLLKIHVITGWVIEPELKDVLADQFRKHLIESYPNMNVDEIEFAFRKKGTVVKDWGKTFNLSLVDEVLIPYLEERKYASHEIEERKKEPPPVKIYSDEELDNFHRQWTEEFYQRIRSGRVENVPDYSRIILKKDGLIKEEKEADEYFVLALNKKRKNIYVREM
;
A
#
# COMPACT_ATOMS: atom_id res chain seq x y z
N MET A 1 10.04 -10.60 7.44
CA MET A 1 9.42 -11.72 6.70
C MET A 1 9.11 -11.25 5.28
N ILE A 2 9.61 -11.90 4.24
CA ILE A 2 9.37 -11.50 2.84
C ILE A 2 8.03 -12.13 2.42
N LEU A 3 7.13 -11.36 1.79
CA LEU A 3 5.91 -11.93 1.17
C LEU A 3 6.33 -13.12 0.30
N GLN A 4 5.66 -14.25 0.47
CA GLN A 4 5.91 -15.42 -0.38
C GLN A 4 5.47 -15.08 -1.81
N GLU A 5 6.11 -15.66 -2.81
CA GLU A 5 5.77 -15.43 -4.22
C GLU A 5 4.28 -15.69 -4.55
N PRO A 6 3.61 -16.72 -3.95
CA PRO A 6 2.17 -16.92 -4.15
C PRO A 6 1.30 -15.76 -3.70
N ASP A 7 1.66 -15.07 -2.60
CA ASP A 7 0.87 -13.95 -2.06
C ASP A 7 0.97 -12.73 -2.96
N LYS A 8 2.16 -12.47 -3.52
CA LYS A 8 2.37 -11.40 -4.51
C LYS A 8 1.55 -11.62 -5.75
N GLN A 9 1.46 -12.87 -6.23
CA GLN A 9 0.66 -13.23 -7.40
C GLN A 9 -0.83 -13.02 -7.15
N ILE A 10 -1.36 -13.43 -5.99
CA ILE A 10 -2.76 -13.22 -5.61
C ILE A 10 -3.11 -11.73 -5.65
N ILE A 11 -2.25 -10.88 -5.08
CA ILE A 11 -2.50 -9.43 -5.06
C ILE A 11 -2.37 -8.81 -6.45
N ALA A 12 -1.42 -9.27 -7.27
CA ALA A 12 -1.28 -8.82 -8.66
C ALA A 12 -2.54 -9.15 -9.47
N MET A 13 -3.09 -10.35 -9.33
CA MET A 13 -4.30 -10.78 -10.02
C MET A 13 -5.52 -9.89 -9.66
N LYS A 14 -5.66 -9.46 -8.41
CA LYS A 14 -6.75 -8.59 -7.95
C LYS A 14 -6.89 -7.29 -8.76
N TYR A 15 -5.77 -6.77 -9.28
CA TYR A 15 -5.74 -5.47 -9.97
C TYR A 15 -5.50 -5.59 -11.48
N GLN A 16 -5.49 -6.79 -12.04
CA GLN A 16 -5.12 -7.03 -13.44
C GLN A 16 -6.18 -6.58 -14.43
N SER A 17 -7.46 -6.72 -14.08
CA SER A 17 -8.57 -6.38 -14.96
C SER A 17 -9.77 -5.82 -14.17
N PRO A 18 -10.80 -5.24 -14.86
CA PRO A 18 -11.99 -4.72 -14.18
C PRO A 18 -12.73 -5.78 -13.39
N GLN A 19 -13.30 -5.36 -12.26
CA GLN A 19 -14.09 -6.23 -11.40
C GLN A 19 -15.44 -6.58 -12.06
N ILE A 20 -15.96 -7.76 -11.75
CA ILE A 20 -17.24 -8.29 -12.26
C ILE A 20 -18.38 -7.30 -12.01
N GLY A 21 -18.48 -6.73 -10.82
CA GLY A 21 -19.54 -5.79 -10.45
C GLY A 21 -19.51 -4.45 -11.19
N THR A 22 -18.38 -4.11 -11.83
CA THR A 22 -18.23 -2.85 -12.61
C THR A 22 -18.18 -3.07 -14.11
N MET A 23 -18.21 -4.33 -14.55
CA MET A 23 -18.08 -4.70 -15.96
C MET A 23 -19.40 -4.51 -16.71
N ASP A 24 -19.30 -4.04 -17.94
CA ASP A 24 -20.44 -3.98 -18.87
C ASP A 24 -21.10 -5.36 -19.04
N PRO A 25 -22.46 -5.46 -19.02
CA PRO A 25 -23.17 -6.73 -19.06
C PRO A 25 -22.86 -7.62 -20.29
N ASP A 26 -22.70 -7.03 -21.48
CA ASP A 26 -22.42 -7.79 -22.70
C ASP A 26 -20.96 -8.29 -22.70
N THR A 27 -20.05 -7.49 -22.21
CA THR A 27 -18.67 -7.87 -22.02
C THR A 27 -18.55 -8.97 -20.97
N LEU A 28 -19.20 -8.83 -19.84
CA LEU A 28 -19.24 -9.87 -18.79
C LEU A 28 -19.81 -11.18 -19.32
N ARG A 29 -20.88 -11.14 -20.11
CA ARG A 29 -21.50 -12.33 -20.74
C ARG A 29 -20.48 -13.10 -21.61
N ARG A 30 -19.70 -12.37 -22.43
CA ARG A 30 -18.67 -12.97 -23.29
C ARG A 30 -17.54 -13.59 -22.46
N HIS A 31 -17.07 -12.84 -21.45
CA HIS A 31 -16.00 -13.31 -20.56
C HIS A 31 -16.42 -14.53 -19.73
N THR A 32 -17.65 -14.54 -19.22
CA THR A 32 -18.16 -15.69 -18.44
C THR A 32 -18.27 -16.95 -19.27
N LYS A 33 -18.73 -16.87 -20.53
CA LYS A 33 -18.75 -18.02 -21.46
C LYS A 33 -17.34 -18.55 -21.72
N ALA A 34 -16.39 -17.66 -21.96
CA ALA A 34 -14.98 -18.05 -22.18
C ALA A 34 -14.36 -18.65 -20.91
N LEU A 35 -14.64 -18.05 -19.73
CA LEU A 35 -14.17 -18.54 -18.44
C LEU A 35 -14.70 -19.94 -18.13
N LEU A 36 -15.98 -20.19 -18.39
CA LEU A 36 -16.59 -21.52 -18.22
C LEU A 36 -15.88 -22.60 -19.03
N LEU A 37 -15.51 -22.29 -20.27
CA LEU A 37 -14.72 -23.21 -21.11
C LEU A 37 -13.30 -23.40 -20.59
N LYS A 38 -12.66 -22.36 -20.09
CA LYS A 38 -11.33 -22.45 -19.46
C LYS A 38 -11.38 -23.31 -18.20
N ILE A 39 -12.41 -23.15 -17.35
CA ILE A 39 -12.60 -23.98 -16.15
C ILE A 39 -12.78 -25.44 -16.54
N HIS A 40 -13.59 -25.74 -17.54
CA HIS A 40 -13.74 -27.09 -18.06
C HIS A 40 -12.37 -27.70 -18.44
N VAL A 41 -11.53 -26.98 -19.15
CA VAL A 41 -10.19 -27.44 -19.56
C VAL A 41 -9.26 -27.61 -18.34
N ILE A 42 -9.29 -26.70 -17.38
CA ILE A 42 -8.43 -26.72 -16.19
C ILE A 42 -8.78 -27.89 -15.27
N THR A 43 -10.07 -28.08 -15.01
CA THR A 43 -10.57 -29.02 -13.98
C THR A 43 -10.95 -30.37 -14.53
N GLY A 44 -11.23 -30.47 -15.84
CA GLY A 44 -11.82 -31.65 -16.46
C GLY A 44 -13.30 -31.86 -16.10
N TRP A 45 -13.97 -30.90 -15.47
CA TRP A 45 -15.40 -31.02 -15.14
C TRP A 45 -16.25 -30.96 -16.39
N VAL A 46 -17.12 -31.91 -16.54
CA VAL A 46 -17.97 -32.05 -17.73
C VAL A 46 -19.08 -31.01 -17.73
N ILE A 47 -19.26 -30.36 -18.87
CA ILE A 47 -20.38 -29.48 -19.15
C ILE A 47 -21.20 -30.12 -20.24
N GLU A 48 -22.45 -30.46 -19.94
CA GLU A 48 -23.38 -31.01 -20.92
C GLU A 48 -23.67 -29.97 -21.99
N PRO A 49 -23.50 -30.30 -23.28
CA PRO A 49 -23.65 -29.33 -24.38
C PRO A 49 -25.01 -28.64 -24.43
N GLU A 50 -26.08 -29.36 -24.06
CA GLU A 50 -27.45 -28.85 -24.05
C GLU A 50 -27.68 -27.85 -22.93
N LEU A 51 -26.96 -27.96 -21.82
CA LEU A 51 -27.07 -27.07 -20.66
C LEU A 51 -26.08 -25.92 -20.68
N LYS A 52 -25.17 -25.86 -21.63
CA LYS A 52 -24.04 -24.91 -21.66
C LYS A 52 -24.48 -23.45 -21.53
N ASP A 53 -25.49 -23.03 -22.29
CA ASP A 53 -25.96 -21.63 -22.25
C ASP A 53 -26.68 -21.30 -20.93
N VAL A 54 -27.46 -22.25 -20.40
CA VAL A 54 -28.14 -22.10 -19.09
C VAL A 54 -27.11 -22.03 -17.98
N LEU A 55 -26.13 -22.92 -18.00
CA LEU A 55 -25.03 -22.92 -17.01
C LEU A 55 -24.21 -21.61 -17.08
N ALA A 56 -23.91 -21.13 -18.29
CA ALA A 56 -23.18 -19.87 -18.45
C ALA A 56 -23.96 -18.68 -17.89
N ASP A 57 -25.29 -18.64 -18.07
CA ASP A 57 -26.13 -17.58 -17.49
C ASP A 57 -26.24 -17.67 -15.97
N GLN A 58 -26.45 -18.87 -15.43
CA GLN A 58 -26.49 -19.08 -13.99
C GLN A 58 -25.12 -18.80 -13.33
N PHE A 59 -24.03 -19.23 -13.95
CA PHE A 59 -22.68 -18.93 -13.49
C PHE A 59 -22.43 -17.42 -13.48
N ARG A 60 -22.81 -16.69 -14.53
CA ARG A 60 -22.72 -15.23 -14.60
C ARG A 60 -23.48 -14.56 -13.44
N LYS A 61 -24.74 -14.96 -13.20
CA LYS A 61 -25.56 -14.45 -12.10
C LYS A 61 -24.89 -14.70 -10.75
N HIS A 62 -24.42 -15.92 -10.53
CA HIS A 62 -23.73 -16.32 -9.30
C HIS A 62 -22.45 -15.47 -9.06
N LEU A 63 -21.69 -15.20 -10.12
CA LEU A 63 -20.51 -14.35 -10.01
C LEU A 63 -20.87 -12.89 -9.66
N ILE A 64 -21.94 -12.34 -10.23
CA ILE A 64 -22.41 -10.99 -9.90
C ILE A 64 -22.88 -10.89 -8.44
N GLU A 65 -23.61 -11.90 -7.97
CA GLU A 65 -24.23 -11.89 -6.65
C GLU A 65 -23.21 -12.20 -5.53
N SER A 66 -22.35 -13.19 -5.75
CA SER A 66 -21.46 -13.70 -4.71
C SER A 66 -20.03 -13.16 -4.80
N TYR A 67 -19.56 -12.79 -5.98
CA TYR A 67 -18.16 -12.42 -6.24
C TYR A 67 -17.97 -11.11 -7.01
N PRO A 68 -18.74 -10.04 -6.74
CA PRO A 68 -18.70 -8.80 -7.54
C PRO A 68 -17.33 -8.10 -7.50
N ASN A 69 -16.56 -8.31 -6.43
CA ASN A 69 -15.24 -7.71 -6.19
C ASN A 69 -14.06 -8.52 -6.76
N MET A 70 -14.35 -9.60 -7.47
CA MET A 70 -13.35 -10.38 -8.20
C MET A 70 -13.34 -9.95 -9.68
N ASN A 71 -12.24 -10.20 -10.36
CA ASN A 71 -12.15 -10.09 -11.81
C ASN A 71 -12.03 -11.46 -12.48
N VAL A 72 -12.22 -11.51 -13.79
CA VAL A 72 -12.26 -12.77 -14.56
C VAL A 72 -10.91 -13.50 -14.52
N ASP A 73 -9.80 -12.74 -14.61
CA ASP A 73 -8.45 -13.33 -14.60
C ASP A 73 -8.11 -13.89 -13.21
N GLU A 74 -8.57 -13.23 -12.17
CA GLU A 74 -8.44 -13.69 -10.79
C GLU A 74 -9.20 -15.00 -10.56
N ILE A 75 -10.41 -15.14 -11.11
CA ILE A 75 -11.19 -16.38 -11.02
C ILE A 75 -10.47 -17.49 -11.78
N GLU A 76 -10.00 -17.26 -13.00
CA GLU A 76 -9.23 -18.23 -13.75
C GLU A 76 -7.99 -18.69 -12.98
N PHE A 77 -7.27 -17.75 -12.35
CA PHE A 77 -6.12 -18.04 -11.51
C PHE A 77 -6.49 -18.92 -10.30
N ALA A 78 -7.60 -18.61 -9.62
CA ALA A 78 -8.10 -19.41 -8.51
C ALA A 78 -8.38 -20.87 -8.93
N PHE A 79 -9.01 -21.06 -10.09
CA PHE A 79 -9.26 -22.42 -10.63
C PHE A 79 -7.97 -23.14 -11.00
N ARG A 80 -6.97 -22.48 -11.58
CA ARG A 80 -5.66 -23.09 -11.83
C ARG A 80 -4.96 -23.52 -10.55
N LYS A 81 -5.09 -22.73 -9.49
CA LYS A 81 -4.42 -22.99 -8.21
C LYS A 81 -5.13 -24.08 -7.38
N LYS A 82 -6.45 -24.09 -7.38
CA LYS A 82 -7.26 -24.91 -6.45
C LYS A 82 -8.25 -25.85 -7.13
N GLY A 83 -8.63 -25.60 -8.37
CA GLY A 83 -9.68 -26.36 -9.02
C GLY A 83 -9.39 -27.85 -9.23
N THR A 84 -8.11 -28.24 -9.26
CA THR A 84 -7.69 -29.64 -9.38
C THR A 84 -7.64 -30.38 -8.05
N VAL A 85 -7.75 -29.66 -6.93
CA VAL A 85 -7.66 -30.23 -5.57
C VAL A 85 -9.05 -30.47 -4.97
N VAL A 86 -10.09 -29.86 -5.55
CA VAL A 86 -11.48 -30.02 -5.10
C VAL A 86 -11.93 -31.47 -5.28
N LYS A 87 -12.59 -32.01 -4.24
CA LYS A 87 -13.13 -33.37 -4.29
C LYS A 87 -14.11 -33.51 -5.45
N ASP A 88 -13.96 -34.60 -6.16
CA ASP A 88 -14.78 -34.95 -7.32
C ASP A 88 -16.23 -35.24 -6.92
N TRP A 89 -17.15 -34.32 -7.18
CA TRP A 89 -18.57 -34.46 -6.99
C TRP A 89 -19.29 -35.06 -8.24
N GLY A 90 -18.63 -36.00 -8.91
CA GLY A 90 -19.17 -36.63 -10.12
C GLY A 90 -18.71 -36.01 -11.41
N LYS A 91 -17.64 -35.25 -11.39
CA LYS A 91 -17.02 -34.60 -12.58
C LYS A 91 -17.94 -33.70 -13.40
N THR A 92 -19.08 -33.29 -12.86
CA THR A 92 -20.02 -32.40 -13.55
C THR A 92 -19.94 -30.99 -12.96
N PHE A 93 -19.82 -30.01 -13.82
CA PHE A 93 -19.79 -28.60 -13.40
C PHE A 93 -21.08 -28.23 -12.67
N ASN A 94 -20.95 -27.66 -11.48
CA ASN A 94 -22.04 -27.05 -10.72
C ASN A 94 -21.55 -25.85 -9.91
N LEU A 95 -22.46 -25.00 -9.42
CA LEU A 95 -22.10 -23.76 -8.74
C LEU A 95 -21.47 -24.01 -7.35
N SER A 96 -21.83 -25.12 -6.66
CA SER A 96 -21.21 -25.47 -5.38
C SER A 96 -19.72 -25.75 -5.51
N LEU A 97 -19.28 -26.36 -6.64
CA LEU A 97 -17.85 -26.56 -6.93
C LEU A 97 -17.13 -25.22 -7.17
N VAL A 98 -17.83 -24.23 -7.75
CA VAL A 98 -17.28 -22.87 -7.89
C VAL A 98 -16.99 -22.27 -6.52
N ASP A 99 -17.92 -22.40 -5.58
CA ASP A 99 -17.76 -21.88 -4.23
C ASP A 99 -16.65 -22.61 -3.46
N GLU A 100 -16.51 -23.91 -3.63
CA GLU A 100 -15.39 -24.69 -3.04
C GLU A 100 -14.00 -24.24 -3.51
N VAL A 101 -13.90 -23.65 -4.71
CA VAL A 101 -12.65 -23.07 -5.21
C VAL A 101 -12.49 -21.62 -4.77
N LEU A 102 -13.53 -20.81 -4.91
CA LEU A 102 -13.43 -19.36 -4.74
C LEU A 102 -13.41 -18.91 -3.29
N ILE A 103 -14.15 -19.58 -2.38
CA ILE A 103 -14.18 -19.20 -0.96
C ILE A 103 -12.79 -19.33 -0.32
N PRO A 104 -12.08 -20.48 -0.41
CA PRO A 104 -10.74 -20.59 0.16
C PRO A 104 -9.71 -19.66 -0.52
N TYR A 105 -9.91 -19.35 -1.81
CA TYR A 105 -9.06 -18.38 -2.49
C TYR A 105 -9.27 -16.96 -1.94
N LEU A 106 -10.51 -16.57 -1.68
CA LEU A 106 -10.82 -15.25 -1.10
C LEU A 106 -10.27 -15.09 0.33
N GLU A 107 -10.25 -16.17 1.12
CA GLU A 107 -9.61 -16.16 2.43
C GLU A 107 -8.11 -15.92 2.32
N GLU A 108 -7.42 -16.61 1.41
CA GLU A 108 -6.00 -16.37 1.15
C GLU A 108 -5.76 -14.93 0.65
N ARG A 109 -6.61 -14.41 -0.25
CA ARG A 109 -6.53 -13.03 -0.75
C ARG A 109 -6.68 -12.01 0.37
N LYS A 110 -7.63 -12.24 1.28
CA LYS A 110 -7.85 -11.38 2.45
C LYS A 110 -6.62 -11.36 3.34
N TYR A 111 -6.05 -12.54 3.63
CA TYR A 111 -4.83 -12.67 4.42
C TYR A 111 -3.65 -11.93 3.78
N ALA A 112 -3.36 -12.17 2.51
CA ALA A 112 -2.30 -11.49 1.77
C ALA A 112 -2.49 -9.97 1.73
N SER A 113 -3.74 -9.50 1.59
CA SER A 113 -4.05 -8.06 1.61
C SER A 113 -3.78 -7.43 2.98
N HIS A 114 -4.16 -8.12 4.06
CA HIS A 114 -3.94 -7.68 5.43
C HIS A 114 -2.44 -7.57 5.75
N GLU A 115 -1.64 -8.57 5.35
CA GLU A 115 -0.18 -8.51 5.54
C GLU A 115 0.46 -7.29 4.85
N ILE A 116 -0.02 -6.95 3.64
CA ILE A 116 0.48 -5.75 2.93
C ILE A 116 0.09 -4.46 3.66
N GLU A 117 -1.14 -4.39 4.18
CA GLU A 117 -1.61 -3.22 4.91
C GLU A 117 -0.86 -3.04 6.23
N GLU A 118 -0.59 -4.12 6.96
CA GLU A 118 0.22 -4.07 8.18
C GLU A 118 1.65 -3.62 7.89
N ARG A 119 2.28 -4.11 6.83
CA ARG A 119 3.62 -3.66 6.42
C ARG A 119 3.68 -2.19 6.04
N LYS A 120 2.60 -1.64 5.47
CA LYS A 120 2.53 -0.19 5.20
C LYS A 120 2.44 0.63 6.48
N LYS A 121 1.99 0.03 7.60
CA LYS A 121 1.93 0.65 8.92
C LYS A 121 3.24 0.52 9.70
N GLU A 122 4.12 -0.42 9.32
CA GLU A 122 5.44 -0.50 9.92
C GLU A 122 6.21 0.81 9.63
N PRO A 123 6.73 1.49 10.65
CA PRO A 123 7.55 2.66 10.41
C PRO A 123 8.74 2.26 9.54
N PRO A 124 9.21 3.15 8.66
CA PRO A 124 10.37 2.85 7.85
C PRO A 124 11.53 2.45 8.77
N PRO A 125 12.38 1.50 8.35
CA PRO A 125 13.49 1.04 9.17
C PRO A 125 14.29 2.25 9.65
N VAL A 126 14.48 2.33 10.97
CA VAL A 126 15.26 3.41 11.57
C VAL A 126 16.66 3.32 10.96
N LYS A 127 17.04 4.35 10.20
CA LYS A 127 18.38 4.44 9.63
C LYS A 127 19.34 4.65 10.81
N ILE A 128 20.16 3.64 11.10
CA ILE A 128 21.22 3.76 12.10
C ILE A 128 22.37 4.47 11.39
N TYR A 129 22.62 5.71 11.81
CA TYR A 129 23.76 6.48 11.32
C TYR A 129 25.01 6.10 12.08
N SER A 130 26.16 6.04 11.43
CA SER A 130 27.45 5.94 12.11
C SER A 130 27.76 7.22 12.90
N ASP A 131 28.62 7.12 13.90
CA ASP A 131 29.02 8.30 14.68
C ASP A 131 29.59 9.40 13.78
N GLU A 132 30.34 9.04 12.75
CA GLU A 132 30.91 9.96 11.77
C GLU A 132 29.83 10.66 10.92
N GLU A 133 28.79 9.93 10.51
CA GLU A 133 27.63 10.51 9.79
C GLU A 133 26.85 11.46 10.68
N LEU A 134 26.67 11.11 11.96
CA LEU A 134 26.01 11.97 12.96
C LEU A 134 26.81 13.26 13.21
N ASP A 135 28.12 13.16 13.36
CA ASP A 135 29.00 14.33 13.55
C ASP A 135 29.00 15.26 12.31
N ASN A 136 29.03 14.69 11.12
CA ASN A 136 28.95 15.45 9.89
C ASN A 136 27.59 16.15 9.75
N PHE A 137 26.50 15.44 10.04
CA PHE A 137 25.14 15.99 10.03
C PHE A 137 25.00 17.12 11.06
N HIS A 138 25.51 16.89 12.29
CA HIS A 138 25.49 17.89 13.35
C HIS A 138 26.25 19.15 12.92
N ARG A 139 27.43 19.01 12.34
CA ARG A 139 28.26 20.14 11.88
C ARG A 139 27.57 20.93 10.78
N GLN A 140 27.01 20.26 9.77
CA GLN A 140 26.27 20.91 8.70
C GLN A 140 25.05 21.67 9.24
N TRP A 141 24.28 21.02 10.11
CA TRP A 141 23.09 21.62 10.72
C TRP A 141 23.45 22.86 11.55
N THR A 142 24.52 22.78 12.33
CA THR A 142 24.96 23.88 13.19
C THR A 142 25.43 25.06 12.35
N GLU A 143 26.17 24.82 11.27
CA GLU A 143 26.61 25.88 10.34
C GLU A 143 25.42 26.55 9.65
N GLU A 144 24.48 25.78 9.11
CA GLU A 144 23.27 26.31 8.47
C GLU A 144 22.42 27.11 9.46
N PHE A 145 22.29 26.61 10.68
CA PHE A 145 21.56 27.28 11.75
C PHE A 145 22.20 28.62 12.12
N TYR A 146 23.52 28.66 12.25
CA TYR A 146 24.29 29.88 12.48
C TYR A 146 24.08 30.91 11.37
N GLN A 147 24.19 30.51 10.10
CA GLN A 147 23.95 31.40 8.96
C GLN A 147 22.51 31.95 8.93
N ARG A 148 21.53 31.11 9.31
CA ARG A 148 20.12 31.55 9.44
C ARG A 148 19.94 32.58 10.57
N ILE A 149 20.57 32.39 11.72
CA ILE A 149 20.54 33.37 12.82
C ILE A 149 21.18 34.67 12.33
N ARG A 150 22.35 34.62 11.77
CA ARG A 150 23.11 35.80 11.29
C ARG A 150 22.33 36.59 10.23
N SER A 151 21.59 35.92 9.35
CA SER A 151 20.73 36.57 8.36
C SER A 151 19.41 37.08 8.90
N GLY A 152 19.11 36.92 10.19
CA GLY A 152 17.86 37.31 10.83
C GLY A 152 16.64 36.49 10.37
N ARG A 153 16.84 35.31 9.77
CA ARG A 153 15.76 34.44 9.24
C ARG A 153 15.20 33.41 10.24
N VAL A 154 15.67 33.43 11.48
CA VAL A 154 15.22 32.46 12.51
C VAL A 154 14.11 33.08 13.34
N GLU A 155 12.95 32.44 13.32
CA GLU A 155 11.78 32.85 14.10
C GLU A 155 11.83 32.38 15.56
N ASN A 156 12.57 31.30 15.84
CA ASN A 156 12.67 30.69 17.16
C ASN A 156 14.09 30.16 17.39
N VAL A 157 14.84 30.80 18.26
CA VAL A 157 16.19 30.38 18.67
C VAL A 157 16.08 29.76 20.07
N PRO A 158 16.35 28.44 20.23
CA PRO A 158 16.37 27.81 21.56
C PRO A 158 17.50 28.37 22.42
N ASP A 159 17.28 28.49 23.72
CA ASP A 159 18.25 29.08 24.67
C ASP A 159 19.62 28.35 24.68
N TYR A 160 19.59 27.01 24.44
CA TYR A 160 20.81 26.21 24.38
C TYR A 160 21.61 26.39 23.08
N SER A 161 21.06 27.01 22.04
CA SER A 161 21.74 27.19 20.72
C SER A 161 23.04 28.00 20.86
N ARG A 162 23.09 28.95 21.78
CA ARG A 162 24.28 29.72 22.10
C ARG A 162 25.43 28.81 22.54
N ILE A 163 25.15 27.85 23.43
CA ILE A 163 26.14 26.90 23.96
C ILE A 163 26.70 26.04 22.82
N ILE A 164 25.84 25.54 21.95
CA ILE A 164 26.22 24.71 20.81
C ILE A 164 27.11 25.50 19.83
N LEU A 165 26.66 26.69 19.41
CA LEU A 165 27.41 27.52 18.46
C LEU A 165 28.78 27.95 19.00
N LYS A 166 28.89 28.18 20.31
CA LYS A 166 30.18 28.46 20.96
C LYS A 166 31.07 27.21 21.03
N LYS A 167 30.50 26.05 21.35
CA LYS A 167 31.23 24.78 21.39
C LYS A 167 31.81 24.41 20.01
N ASP A 168 31.05 24.65 18.94
CA ASP A 168 31.43 24.35 17.58
C ASP A 168 32.32 25.44 16.96
N GLY A 169 32.68 26.48 17.72
CA GLY A 169 33.62 27.53 17.31
C GLY A 169 33.09 28.52 16.28
N LEU A 170 31.77 28.49 16.01
CA LEU A 170 31.11 29.42 15.08
C LEU A 170 30.90 30.80 15.66
N ILE A 171 30.77 30.92 16.98
CA ILE A 171 30.72 32.16 17.72
C ILE A 171 31.98 32.30 18.58
N LYS A 172 32.80 33.30 18.30
CA LYS A 172 34.07 33.53 18.98
C LYS A 172 33.95 34.51 20.14
N GLU A 173 33.09 35.54 20.01
CA GLU A 173 32.90 36.56 21.03
C GLU A 173 31.48 36.55 21.60
N GLU A 174 31.38 36.77 22.89
CA GLU A 174 30.04 36.79 23.55
C GLU A 174 29.15 37.94 23.09
N LYS A 175 29.78 39.10 22.73
CA LYS A 175 29.03 40.24 22.19
C LYS A 175 28.32 39.92 20.88
N GLU A 176 28.94 39.18 19.98
CA GLU A 176 28.37 38.80 18.69
C GLU A 176 27.15 37.87 18.88
N ALA A 177 27.27 36.94 19.85
CA ALA A 177 26.15 36.07 20.23
C ALA A 177 24.96 36.84 20.73
N ASP A 178 25.16 37.81 21.62
CA ASP A 178 24.11 38.58 22.22
C ASP A 178 23.35 39.44 21.22
N GLU A 179 24.02 40.05 20.28
CA GLU A 179 23.38 40.84 19.22
C GLU A 179 22.45 40.00 18.33
N TYR A 180 22.86 38.81 17.91
CA TYR A 180 22.04 37.93 17.08
C TYR A 180 20.86 37.33 17.85
N PHE A 181 21.05 36.93 19.10
CA PHE A 181 19.97 36.42 19.94
C PHE A 181 18.93 37.51 20.29
N VAL A 182 19.38 38.73 20.53
CA VAL A 182 18.48 39.89 20.78
C VAL A 182 17.68 40.21 19.49
N LEU A 183 18.28 40.17 18.33
CA LEU A 183 17.56 40.38 17.07
C LEU A 183 16.51 39.31 16.82
N ALA A 184 16.81 38.04 17.07
CA ALA A 184 15.88 36.94 16.92
C ALA A 184 14.71 37.04 17.93
N LEU A 185 14.98 37.37 19.18
CA LEU A 185 13.96 37.60 20.23
C LEU A 185 13.06 38.79 19.92
N ASN A 186 13.61 39.89 19.41
CA ASN A 186 12.84 41.07 19.01
C ASN A 186 11.92 40.78 17.80
N LYS A 187 12.36 39.95 16.86
CA LYS A 187 11.53 39.51 15.74
C LYS A 187 10.37 38.62 16.21
N LYS A 188 10.62 37.74 17.17
CA LYS A 188 9.59 36.88 17.80
C LYS A 188 8.52 37.74 18.53
N ARG A 189 8.94 38.73 19.26
CA ARG A 189 8.01 39.68 19.96
C ARG A 189 7.13 40.43 18.96
N LYS A 190 7.68 40.97 17.87
CA LYS A 190 6.89 41.64 16.82
C LYS A 190 5.84 40.71 16.17
N ASN A 191 6.18 39.44 15.92
CA ASN A 191 5.24 38.49 15.32
C ASN A 191 4.10 38.04 16.27
N ILE A 192 4.30 38.09 17.60
CA ILE A 192 3.26 37.83 18.57
C ILE A 192 2.23 38.97 18.56
N TYR A 193 2.67 40.20 18.53
CA TYR A 193 1.77 41.37 18.53
C TYR A 193 0.94 41.51 17.23
N VAL A 194 1.40 40.99 16.12
CA VAL A 194 0.66 40.98 14.83
C VAL A 194 -0.41 39.88 14.77
N ARG A 195 -0.31 38.84 15.62
CA ARG A 195 -1.33 37.77 15.68
C ARG A 195 -2.47 38.04 16.65
N GLU A 196 -2.33 39.03 17.52
CA GLU A 196 -3.36 39.39 18.50
C GLU A 196 -4.20 40.62 18.08
N MET A 197 -3.95 41.19 16.87
CA MET A 197 -4.80 42.16 16.22
C MET A 197 -5.56 41.53 15.06
#